data_b52c594525ca4013ffa952d4a9700de4
#
_entry.id   b52c594525ca4013ffa952d4a9700de4
#
_cell.length_a   1.000
_cell.length_b   1.000
_cell.length_c   1.000
_cell.angle_alpha   90.00
_cell.angle_beta   90.00
_cell.angle_gamma   90.00
#
_symmetry.space_group_name_H-M   'P 1'
#
loop_
_entity.id
_entity.type
_entity.pdbx_description
1 polymer ?
#
loop_
_entity_poly.entity_id
_entity_poly.type
_entity_poly.pdbx_seq_one_letter_code
_entity_poly.pdbx_strand_id
1 'polypeptide(L)'
;TYAPPFHAIRDTDFDLVVHIGTSHYGWQDRFILTNKHFTSPLGTLKTDVALVDKLRAELPFELTRNDIAHQPEHSLELHHVFLQHLFANREFTVLPILVTSFHDLVSKQRNPERDDKVKTFCETLKRVIDESGRKAVYIVSGDLAHIGKRFGDQWNAEEFLDTLRQEDYEVMDAMVRGKSYEYFTAIANNHDRRRICGLPPVYTMLQTLNPGKGIALAYEQWNDSPTGSAVSYGSAAWFD
;
A
#
# COMPACT_ATOMS: atom_id res chain seq x y z
N THR A 1 7.61 4.54 -12.45
CA THR A 1 6.26 3.99 -12.21
C THR A 1 5.29 4.93 -11.48
N TYR A 2 5.75 6.03 -10.83
CA TYR A 2 4.86 7.00 -10.18
C TYR A 2 3.93 7.75 -11.16
N ALA A 3 4.47 8.24 -12.27
CA ALA A 3 3.73 9.11 -13.18
C ALA A 3 2.41 8.52 -13.73
N PRO A 4 2.34 7.24 -14.18
CA PRO A 4 1.12 6.68 -14.74
C PRO A 4 -0.09 6.70 -13.78
N PRO A 5 -0.01 6.24 -12.51
CA PRO A 5 -1.16 6.27 -11.61
C PRO A 5 -1.58 7.70 -11.23
N PHE A 6 -0.62 8.62 -11.04
CA PHE A 6 -0.99 10.02 -10.80
C PHE A 6 -1.62 10.69 -12.01
N HIS A 7 -1.20 10.31 -13.21
CA HIS A 7 -1.87 10.76 -14.44
C HIS A 7 -3.30 10.21 -14.53
N ALA A 8 -3.52 8.97 -14.13
CA ALA A 8 -4.84 8.33 -14.16
C ALA A 8 -5.87 9.05 -13.26
N ILE A 9 -5.44 9.63 -12.14
CA ILE A 9 -6.32 10.36 -11.22
C ILE A 9 -6.36 11.88 -11.42
N ARG A 10 -5.61 12.41 -12.41
CA ARG A 10 -5.42 13.85 -12.57
C ARG A 10 -6.73 14.63 -12.71
N ASP A 11 -7.65 14.11 -13.49
CA ASP A 11 -8.93 14.74 -13.82
C ASP A 11 -10.09 14.20 -12.95
N THR A 12 -9.81 13.28 -12.01
CA THR A 12 -10.79 12.76 -11.06
C THR A 12 -11.14 13.84 -10.03
N ASP A 13 -12.43 14.02 -9.78
CA ASP A 13 -12.90 14.92 -8.73
C ASP A 13 -12.87 14.22 -7.37
N PHE A 14 -11.93 14.63 -6.50
CA PHE A 14 -11.78 14.09 -5.15
C PHE A 14 -11.46 15.19 -4.14
N ASP A 15 -11.86 14.99 -2.90
CA ASP A 15 -11.56 15.85 -1.75
C ASP A 15 -10.92 15.08 -0.59
N LEU A 16 -10.76 13.75 -0.74
CA LEU A 16 -10.11 12.87 0.21
C LEU A 16 -9.17 11.90 -0.51
N VAL A 17 -7.96 11.72 0.02
CA VAL A 17 -7.05 10.66 -0.40
C VAL A 17 -6.90 9.66 0.76
N VAL A 18 -7.41 8.44 0.59
CA VAL A 18 -7.12 7.33 1.49
C VAL A 18 -5.78 6.74 1.08
N HIS A 19 -4.74 7.02 1.85
CA HIS A 19 -3.37 6.63 1.50
C HIS A 19 -2.90 5.47 2.37
N ILE A 20 -2.72 4.30 1.75
CA ILE A 20 -2.35 3.06 2.42
C ILE A 20 -0.92 2.69 2.03
N GLY A 21 -0.01 2.62 2.99
CA GLY A 21 1.39 2.30 2.77
C GLY A 21 1.91 1.17 3.65
N THR A 22 3.06 0.62 3.27
CA THR A 22 3.77 -0.39 4.07
C THR A 22 4.41 0.27 5.30
N SER A 23 4.26 -0.35 6.47
CA SER A 23 5.00 0.05 7.67
C SER A 23 6.33 -0.68 7.77
N HIS A 24 7.44 0.06 7.63
CA HIS A 24 8.79 -0.47 7.82
C HIS A 24 9.32 -0.27 9.25
N TYR A 25 8.73 0.66 10.01
CA TYR A 25 9.24 1.11 11.31
C TYR A 25 8.28 0.86 12.48
N GLY A 26 7.08 0.34 12.23
CA GLY A 26 6.11 -0.02 13.27
C GLY A 26 5.63 -1.45 13.10
N TRP A 27 5.48 -2.16 14.25
CA TRP A 27 5.04 -3.57 14.29
C TRP A 27 4.07 -3.86 15.45
N GLN A 28 3.65 -2.81 16.16
CA GLN A 28 2.84 -2.96 17.39
C GLN A 28 1.39 -3.38 17.08
N ASP A 29 0.87 -2.90 15.93
CA ASP A 29 -0.46 -3.25 15.43
C ASP A 29 -0.44 -3.52 13.93
N ARG A 30 -1.48 -4.18 13.41
CA ARG A 30 -1.68 -4.38 11.97
C ARG A 30 -1.78 -3.07 11.21
N PHE A 31 -2.46 -2.09 11.82
CA PHE A 31 -2.72 -0.79 11.21
C PHE A 31 -2.28 0.31 12.16
N ILE A 32 -1.58 1.30 11.63
CA ILE A 32 -1.10 2.45 12.39
C ILE A 32 -1.64 3.70 11.73
N LEU A 33 -2.45 4.45 12.46
CA LEU A 33 -3.05 5.71 12.03
C LEU A 33 -2.34 6.88 12.72
N THR A 34 -2.36 8.05 12.08
CA THR A 34 -1.84 9.29 12.68
C THR A 34 -2.81 10.45 12.51
N ASN A 35 -2.85 11.34 13.49
CA ASN A 35 -3.56 12.62 13.43
C ASN A 35 -2.63 13.76 12.97
N LYS A 36 -1.34 13.48 12.72
CA LYS A 36 -0.34 14.48 12.34
C LYS A 36 -0.47 14.84 10.86
N HIS A 37 -0.18 16.10 10.57
CA HIS A 37 -0.10 16.59 9.20
C HIS A 37 1.30 16.35 8.63
N PHE A 38 1.42 16.33 7.32
CA PHE A 38 2.67 16.11 6.62
C PHE A 38 3.16 17.43 6.01
N THR A 39 4.36 17.87 6.40
CA THR A 39 4.94 19.12 5.93
C THR A 39 6.13 18.86 5.03
N SER A 40 6.15 19.47 3.85
CA SER A 40 7.25 19.46 2.90
C SER A 40 7.59 20.91 2.49
N PRO A 41 8.64 21.14 1.69
CA PRO A 41 8.89 22.45 1.11
C PRO A 41 7.74 23.01 0.24
N LEU A 42 6.82 22.15 -0.20
CA LEU A 42 5.64 22.52 -1.00
C LEU A 42 4.44 22.95 -0.13
N GLY A 43 4.54 22.85 1.19
CA GLY A 43 3.48 23.21 2.12
C GLY A 43 3.06 22.07 3.04
N THR A 44 1.90 22.21 3.68
CA THR A 44 1.36 21.21 4.61
C THR A 44 0.17 20.48 4.00
N LEU A 45 0.29 19.17 3.87
CA LEU A 45 -0.81 18.26 3.53
C LEU A 45 -1.55 17.89 4.82
N LYS A 46 -2.83 18.23 4.88
CA LYS A 46 -3.64 18.05 6.09
C LYS A 46 -4.19 16.62 6.18
N THR A 47 -3.97 16.00 7.32
CA THR A 47 -4.67 14.76 7.69
C THR A 47 -6.12 15.06 8.05
N ASP A 48 -7.04 14.22 7.63
CA ASP A 48 -8.44 14.27 8.06
C ASP A 48 -8.57 13.66 9.46
N VAL A 49 -8.31 14.50 10.46
CA VAL A 49 -8.30 14.07 11.87
C VAL A 49 -9.66 13.52 12.29
N ALA A 50 -10.76 14.11 11.78
CA ALA A 50 -12.10 13.66 12.12
C ALA A 50 -12.37 12.23 11.63
N LEU A 51 -11.93 11.89 10.42
CA LEU A 51 -12.04 10.53 9.88
C LEU A 51 -11.13 9.56 10.61
N VAL A 52 -9.90 9.96 10.97
CA VAL A 52 -8.99 9.12 11.79
C VAL A 52 -9.64 8.79 13.12
N ASP A 53 -10.19 9.79 13.82
CA ASP A 53 -10.81 9.60 15.14
C ASP A 53 -12.10 8.79 15.03
N LYS A 54 -12.93 9.01 13.99
CA LYS A 54 -14.12 8.21 13.71
C LYS A 54 -13.73 6.74 13.47
N LEU A 55 -12.74 6.49 12.61
CA LEU A 55 -12.28 5.11 12.32
C LEU A 55 -11.80 4.41 13.59
N ARG A 56 -11.03 5.09 14.45
CA ARG A 56 -10.59 4.54 15.74
C ARG A 56 -11.77 4.23 16.67
N ALA A 57 -12.75 5.12 16.73
CA ALA A 57 -13.91 4.97 17.61
C ALA A 57 -14.85 3.83 17.21
N GLU A 58 -14.92 3.53 15.91
CA GLU A 58 -15.83 2.50 15.38
C GLU A 58 -15.21 1.11 15.28
N LEU A 59 -13.90 0.99 15.50
CA LEU A 59 -13.24 -0.31 15.61
C LEU A 59 -13.54 -0.97 16.97
N PRO A 60 -13.86 -2.26 17.01
CA PRO A 60 -14.14 -2.99 18.27
C PRO A 60 -12.85 -3.34 19.05
N PHE A 61 -11.70 -2.85 18.60
CA PHE A 61 -10.40 -3.03 19.23
C PHE A 61 -9.62 -1.72 19.18
N GLU A 62 -8.75 -1.52 20.16
CA GLU A 62 -7.89 -0.36 20.17
C GLU A 62 -6.73 -0.53 19.18
N LEU A 63 -6.43 0.54 18.43
CA LEU A 63 -5.20 0.69 17.69
C LEU A 63 -4.19 1.48 18.51
N THR A 64 -2.90 1.18 18.32
CA THR A 64 -1.84 1.95 18.96
C THR A 64 -1.99 3.45 18.70
N ARG A 65 -1.78 4.25 19.74
CA ARG A 65 -1.67 5.72 19.62
C ARG A 65 -0.24 6.16 19.35
N ASN A 66 0.71 5.23 19.39
CA ASN A 66 2.09 5.50 19.03
C ASN A 66 2.21 5.51 17.50
N ASP A 67 2.18 6.71 16.94
CA ASP A 67 2.24 6.97 15.51
C ASP A 67 3.64 7.35 15.01
N ILE A 68 4.67 7.14 15.84
CA ILE A 68 6.07 7.50 15.51
C ILE A 68 6.55 6.81 14.23
N ALA A 69 5.98 5.64 13.88
CA ALA A 69 6.28 4.93 12.65
C ALA A 69 6.04 5.76 11.38
N HIS A 70 5.11 6.72 11.42
CA HIS A 70 4.86 7.62 10.29
C HIS A 70 5.99 8.64 10.04
N GLN A 71 6.83 8.93 11.04
CA GLN A 71 7.86 9.97 10.92
C GLN A 71 8.96 9.60 9.91
N PRO A 72 9.58 8.40 9.99
CA PRO A 72 10.62 8.00 9.02
C PRO A 72 10.06 7.26 7.80
N GLU A 73 8.72 7.13 7.65
CA GLU A 73 8.12 6.23 6.68
C GLU A 73 8.04 6.86 5.29
N HIS A 74 8.88 6.37 4.39
CA HIS A 74 8.96 6.85 3.01
C HIS A 74 7.82 6.34 2.11
N SER A 75 7.14 5.24 2.48
CA SER A 75 6.04 4.68 1.68
C SER A 75 4.87 5.66 1.52
N LEU A 76 4.66 6.56 2.48
CA LEU A 76 3.67 7.64 2.38
C LEU A 76 4.29 8.96 1.92
N GLU A 77 5.46 9.31 2.43
CA GLU A 77 6.07 10.63 2.24
C GLU A 77 6.26 10.99 0.77
N LEU A 78 6.84 10.10 -0.02
CA LEU A 78 7.10 10.36 -1.44
C LEU A 78 5.82 10.67 -2.23
N HIS A 79 4.75 9.91 -1.97
CA HIS A 79 3.45 10.15 -2.62
C HIS A 79 2.82 11.47 -2.16
N HIS A 80 3.00 11.86 -0.89
CA HIS A 80 2.51 13.13 -0.38
C HIS A 80 3.15 14.32 -1.09
N VAL A 81 4.45 14.26 -1.41
CA VAL A 81 5.13 15.29 -2.19
C VAL A 81 4.56 15.36 -3.62
N PHE A 82 4.32 14.22 -4.26
CA PHE A 82 3.68 14.18 -5.59
C PHE A 82 2.25 14.76 -5.55
N LEU A 83 1.46 14.42 -4.55
CA LEU A 83 0.12 14.99 -4.35
C LEU A 83 0.16 16.51 -4.21
N GLN A 84 1.05 17.03 -3.36
CA GLN A 84 1.21 18.47 -3.15
C GLN A 84 1.64 19.20 -4.42
N HIS A 85 2.50 18.57 -5.23
CA HIS A 85 2.97 19.17 -6.48
C HIS A 85 1.88 19.16 -7.57
N LEU A 86 1.24 18.03 -7.80
CA LEU A 86 0.31 17.85 -8.92
C LEU A 86 -1.06 18.47 -8.66
N PHE A 87 -1.48 18.53 -7.39
CA PHE A 87 -2.80 19.02 -6.98
C PHE A 87 -2.71 20.28 -6.10
N ALA A 88 -1.66 21.12 -6.31
CA ALA A 88 -1.40 22.33 -5.53
C ALA A 88 -2.58 23.31 -5.46
N ASN A 89 -3.45 23.33 -6.49
CA ASN A 89 -4.60 24.20 -6.59
C ASN A 89 -5.93 23.52 -6.17
N ARG A 90 -5.84 22.33 -5.54
CA ARG A 90 -7.00 21.56 -5.10
C ARG A 90 -7.02 21.45 -3.58
N GLU A 91 -8.18 21.65 -2.99
CA GLU A 91 -8.37 21.40 -1.56
C GLU A 91 -8.76 19.95 -1.33
N PHE A 92 -7.95 19.22 -0.56
CA PHE A 92 -8.20 17.85 -0.13
C PHE A 92 -7.48 17.56 1.18
N THR A 93 -7.92 16.50 1.85
CA THR A 93 -7.25 15.94 3.03
C THR A 93 -6.77 14.51 2.75
N VAL A 94 -5.89 14.00 3.61
CA VAL A 94 -5.44 12.61 3.54
C VAL A 94 -5.89 11.82 4.76
N LEU A 95 -6.21 10.55 4.56
CA LEU A 95 -6.34 9.55 5.61
C LEU A 95 -5.15 8.60 5.51
N PRO A 96 -4.05 8.84 6.27
CA PRO A 96 -2.84 8.04 6.18
C PRO A 96 -2.95 6.78 7.02
N ILE A 97 -2.69 5.63 6.39
CA ILE A 97 -2.78 4.30 7.00
C ILE A 97 -1.49 3.55 6.69
N LEU A 98 -0.75 3.17 7.72
CA LEU A 98 0.34 2.21 7.57
C LEU A 98 -0.14 0.81 7.91
N VAL A 99 0.27 -0.16 7.08
CA VAL A 99 -0.06 -1.57 7.28
C VAL A 99 1.23 -2.35 7.55
N THR A 100 1.28 -3.07 8.65
CA THR A 100 2.45 -3.88 9.03
C THR A 100 2.48 -5.19 8.26
N SER A 101 3.63 -5.87 8.30
CA SER A 101 3.86 -7.12 7.56
C SER A 101 2.81 -8.20 7.86
N PHE A 102 2.44 -8.96 6.84
CA PHE A 102 1.60 -10.17 6.93
C PHE A 102 2.44 -11.45 6.98
N HIS A 103 3.72 -11.36 7.36
CA HIS A 103 4.61 -12.51 7.41
C HIS A 103 4.06 -13.68 8.25
N ASP A 104 3.40 -13.41 9.36
CA ASP A 104 2.75 -14.42 10.21
C ASP A 104 1.57 -15.13 9.52
N LEU A 105 0.88 -14.44 8.61
CA LEU A 105 -0.19 -15.01 7.80
C LEU A 105 0.37 -15.81 6.62
N VAL A 106 1.39 -15.27 5.96
CA VAL A 106 2.11 -15.95 4.86
C VAL A 106 2.77 -17.23 5.34
N SER A 107 3.52 -17.21 6.45
CA SER A 107 4.21 -18.38 6.98
C SER A 107 3.27 -19.51 7.37
N LYS A 108 2.04 -19.19 7.78
CA LYS A 108 0.99 -20.15 8.12
C LYS A 108 0.04 -20.44 6.95
N GLN A 109 0.25 -19.82 5.80
CA GLN A 109 -0.68 -19.85 4.65
C GLN A 109 -2.14 -19.56 5.05
N ARG A 110 -2.30 -18.66 6.03
CA ARG A 110 -3.61 -18.29 6.56
C ARG A 110 -4.17 -17.11 5.80
N ASN A 111 -5.34 -17.28 5.16
CA ASN A 111 -6.03 -16.18 4.50
C ASN A 111 -6.25 -15.00 5.45
N PRO A 112 -5.77 -13.77 5.10
CA PRO A 112 -5.95 -12.59 5.95
C PRO A 112 -7.42 -12.24 6.24
N GLU A 113 -8.37 -12.62 5.38
CA GLU A 113 -9.81 -12.47 5.65
C GLU A 113 -10.28 -13.22 6.91
N ARG A 114 -9.53 -14.25 7.33
CA ARG A 114 -9.78 -14.98 8.58
C ARG A 114 -9.04 -14.41 9.79
N ASP A 115 -8.32 -13.32 9.60
CA ASP A 115 -7.75 -12.53 10.68
C ASP A 115 -8.77 -11.45 11.05
N ASP A 116 -9.33 -11.54 12.26
CA ASP A 116 -10.42 -10.68 12.71
C ASP A 116 -10.05 -9.19 12.66
N LYS A 117 -8.78 -8.85 12.95
CA LYS A 117 -8.31 -7.46 12.87
C LYS A 117 -8.28 -6.95 11.43
N VAL A 118 -7.76 -7.75 10.50
CA VAL A 118 -7.71 -7.37 9.07
C VAL A 118 -9.12 -7.23 8.50
N LYS A 119 -9.97 -8.24 8.70
CA LYS A 119 -11.34 -8.23 8.20
C LYS A 119 -12.11 -7.03 8.74
N THR A 120 -12.16 -6.88 10.06
CA THR A 120 -12.93 -5.81 10.71
C THR A 120 -12.41 -4.42 10.35
N PHE A 121 -11.09 -4.26 10.24
CA PHE A 121 -10.53 -2.97 9.81
C PHE A 121 -10.97 -2.60 8.40
N CYS A 122 -10.89 -3.51 7.43
CA CYS A 122 -11.29 -3.25 6.05
C CYS A 122 -12.79 -2.93 5.94
N GLU A 123 -13.64 -3.69 6.64
CA GLU A 123 -15.09 -3.44 6.68
C GLU A 123 -15.43 -2.09 7.32
N THR A 124 -14.76 -1.74 8.44
CA THR A 124 -14.97 -0.46 9.11
C THR A 124 -14.43 0.71 8.27
N LEU A 125 -13.26 0.56 7.66
CA LEU A 125 -12.70 1.58 6.77
C LEU A 125 -13.68 1.90 5.63
N LYS A 126 -14.16 0.86 4.94
CA LYS A 126 -15.13 1.06 3.85
C LYS A 126 -16.36 1.81 4.34
N ARG A 127 -16.97 1.35 5.42
CA ARG A 127 -18.18 1.95 5.97
C ARG A 127 -17.95 3.41 6.39
N VAL A 128 -16.88 3.72 7.10
CA VAL A 128 -16.55 5.08 7.54
C VAL A 128 -16.36 6.02 6.35
N ILE A 129 -15.70 5.57 5.28
CA ILE A 129 -15.53 6.39 4.08
C ILE A 129 -16.86 6.57 3.34
N ASP A 130 -17.62 5.51 3.13
CA ASP A 130 -18.93 5.57 2.46
C ASP A 130 -19.89 6.54 3.22
N GLU A 131 -19.96 6.44 4.54
CA GLU A 131 -20.80 7.30 5.40
C GLU A 131 -20.31 8.77 5.46
N SER A 132 -19.06 9.03 5.16
CA SER A 132 -18.50 10.39 5.17
C SER A 132 -19.05 11.26 4.05
N GLY A 133 -19.56 10.66 2.98
CA GLY A 133 -20.00 11.35 1.77
C GLY A 133 -18.85 12.02 1.00
N ARG A 134 -17.59 11.74 1.36
CA ARG A 134 -16.40 12.30 0.70
C ARG A 134 -16.16 11.63 -0.64
N LYS A 135 -15.62 12.38 -1.58
CA LYS A 135 -15.12 11.87 -2.86
C LYS A 135 -13.70 11.34 -2.66
N ALA A 136 -13.60 10.06 -2.36
CA ALA A 136 -12.33 9.44 -1.98
C ALA A 136 -11.61 8.82 -3.17
N VAL A 137 -10.30 9.09 -3.27
CA VAL A 137 -9.36 8.33 -4.10
C VAL A 137 -8.47 7.51 -3.18
N TYR A 138 -8.22 6.26 -3.54
CA TYR A 138 -7.32 5.37 -2.81
C TYR A 138 -5.96 5.35 -3.50
N ILE A 139 -4.90 5.66 -2.77
CA ILE A 139 -3.52 5.52 -3.21
C ILE A 139 -2.85 4.47 -2.34
N VAL A 140 -2.20 3.51 -2.99
CA VAL A 140 -1.51 2.41 -2.31
C VAL A 140 -0.04 2.44 -2.66
N SER A 141 0.82 2.33 -1.65
CA SER A 141 2.26 2.35 -1.80
C SER A 141 2.92 1.11 -1.23
N GLY A 142 3.69 0.45 -2.07
CA GLY A 142 4.52 -0.70 -1.72
C GLY A 142 5.15 -1.27 -2.98
N ASP A 143 6.39 -1.77 -2.83
CA ASP A 143 7.11 -2.39 -3.92
C ASP A 143 6.67 -3.85 -4.12
N LEU A 144 7.06 -4.42 -5.26
CA LEU A 144 7.01 -5.83 -5.51
C LEU A 144 8.20 -6.53 -4.83
N ALA A 145 9.09 -7.15 -5.56
CA ALA A 145 10.11 -8.01 -5.01
C ALA A 145 11.39 -7.29 -4.56
N HIS A 146 12.01 -7.84 -3.52
CA HIS A 146 13.32 -7.45 -3.00
C HIS A 146 14.20 -8.70 -2.98
N ILE A 147 15.19 -8.79 -3.87
CA ILE A 147 16.04 -9.97 -4.04
C ILE A 147 17.53 -9.63 -4.05
N GLY A 148 18.37 -10.62 -3.78
CA GLY A 148 19.82 -10.52 -3.81
C GLY A 148 20.45 -10.26 -2.44
N LYS A 149 21.77 -10.02 -2.43
CA LYS A 149 22.60 -10.03 -1.22
C LYS A 149 22.19 -9.05 -0.14
N ARG A 150 21.74 -7.86 -0.53
CA ARG A 150 21.24 -6.83 0.41
C ARG A 150 20.01 -7.29 1.19
N PHE A 151 19.26 -8.23 0.63
CA PHE A 151 18.04 -8.76 1.21
C PHE A 151 18.20 -10.16 1.82
N GLY A 152 19.46 -10.62 1.98
CA GLY A 152 19.80 -11.87 2.65
C GLY A 152 20.00 -13.08 1.75
N ASP A 153 19.88 -12.93 0.44
CA ASP A 153 20.17 -14.00 -0.52
C ASP A 153 21.69 -14.18 -0.70
N GLN A 154 22.13 -15.41 -1.01
CA GLN A 154 23.55 -15.71 -1.19
C GLN A 154 24.04 -15.53 -2.65
N TRP A 155 23.14 -15.14 -3.55
CA TRP A 155 23.33 -15.01 -4.98
C TRP A 155 23.12 -13.56 -5.45
N ASN A 156 23.60 -13.27 -6.67
CA ASN A 156 23.39 -11.95 -7.29
C ASN A 156 22.03 -11.91 -7.98
N ALA A 157 21.30 -10.82 -7.77
CA ALA A 157 19.98 -10.62 -8.37
C ALA A 157 19.99 -10.60 -9.90
N GLU A 158 21.09 -10.14 -10.52
CA GLU A 158 21.22 -10.01 -11.97
C GLU A 158 20.96 -11.33 -12.72
N GLU A 159 21.33 -12.47 -12.10
CA GLU A 159 21.12 -13.80 -12.69
C GLU A 159 19.64 -14.22 -12.75
N PHE A 160 18.77 -13.52 -12.02
CA PHE A 160 17.36 -13.90 -11.85
C PHE A 160 16.36 -12.86 -12.34
N LEU A 161 16.81 -11.76 -12.97
CA LEU A 161 15.93 -10.66 -13.37
C LEU A 161 14.82 -11.08 -14.34
N ASP A 162 15.10 -11.99 -15.26
CA ASP A 162 14.08 -12.47 -16.21
C ASP A 162 13.04 -13.36 -15.52
N THR A 163 13.49 -14.25 -14.62
CA THR A 163 12.58 -15.08 -13.81
C THR A 163 11.75 -14.21 -12.88
N LEU A 164 12.38 -13.22 -12.23
CA LEU A 164 11.70 -12.24 -11.40
C LEU A 164 10.57 -11.52 -12.14
N ARG A 165 10.86 -11.08 -13.37
CA ARG A 165 9.86 -10.40 -14.22
C ARG A 165 8.63 -11.27 -14.48
N GLN A 166 8.84 -12.54 -14.80
CA GLN A 166 7.74 -13.48 -15.04
C GLN A 166 6.88 -13.67 -13.79
N GLU A 167 7.53 -13.93 -12.65
CA GLU A 167 6.84 -14.12 -11.37
C GLU A 167 6.13 -12.84 -10.89
N ASP A 168 6.67 -11.67 -11.17
CA ASP A 168 6.04 -10.40 -10.84
C ASP A 168 4.82 -10.12 -11.71
N TYR A 169 4.86 -10.47 -13.00
CA TYR A 169 3.67 -10.38 -13.86
C TYR A 169 2.54 -11.29 -13.39
N GLU A 170 2.82 -12.47 -12.84
CA GLU A 170 1.80 -13.34 -12.23
C GLU A 170 1.15 -12.67 -11.01
N VAL A 171 1.96 -12.03 -10.15
CA VAL A 171 1.46 -11.27 -8.99
C VAL A 171 0.66 -10.04 -9.43
N MET A 172 1.15 -9.29 -10.42
CA MET A 172 0.42 -8.14 -10.97
C MET A 172 -0.89 -8.55 -11.64
N ASP A 173 -0.92 -9.67 -12.36
CA ASP A 173 -2.15 -10.20 -12.95
C ASP A 173 -3.17 -10.57 -11.88
N ALA A 174 -2.73 -11.24 -10.80
CA ALA A 174 -3.59 -11.52 -9.64
C ALA A 174 -4.10 -10.24 -8.97
N MET A 175 -3.25 -9.22 -8.84
CA MET A 175 -3.60 -7.91 -8.29
C MET A 175 -4.68 -7.22 -9.13
N VAL A 176 -4.49 -7.11 -10.45
CA VAL A 176 -5.43 -6.39 -11.32
C VAL A 176 -6.78 -7.12 -11.50
N ARG A 177 -6.87 -8.41 -11.18
CA ARG A 177 -8.16 -9.10 -11.08
C ARG A 177 -9.05 -8.56 -9.95
N GLY A 178 -8.51 -7.76 -9.03
CA GLY A 178 -9.26 -7.12 -7.96
C GLY A 178 -9.69 -8.06 -6.83
N LYS A 179 -9.13 -9.28 -6.77
CA LYS A 179 -9.48 -10.30 -5.76
C LYS A 179 -8.37 -10.42 -4.72
N SER A 180 -8.62 -9.89 -3.52
CA SER A 180 -7.66 -9.87 -2.41
C SER A 180 -7.05 -11.24 -2.10
N TYR A 181 -7.88 -12.29 -2.07
CA TYR A 181 -7.41 -13.65 -1.79
C TYR A 181 -6.51 -14.22 -2.90
N GLU A 182 -6.84 -13.99 -4.17
CA GLU A 182 -6.01 -14.42 -5.29
C GLU A 182 -4.63 -13.74 -5.25
N TYR A 183 -4.62 -12.43 -4.99
CA TYR A 183 -3.40 -11.67 -4.82
C TYR A 183 -2.55 -12.18 -3.66
N PHE A 184 -3.15 -12.38 -2.48
CA PHE A 184 -2.46 -12.98 -1.33
C PHE A 184 -1.87 -14.35 -1.68
N THR A 185 -2.66 -15.21 -2.32
CA THR A 185 -2.27 -16.59 -2.62
C THR A 185 -1.12 -16.65 -3.64
N ALA A 186 -1.11 -15.76 -4.64
CA ALA A 186 -0.03 -15.65 -5.62
C ALA A 186 1.34 -15.38 -4.94
N ILE A 187 1.33 -14.69 -3.80
CA ILE A 187 2.54 -14.37 -3.02
C ILE A 187 2.82 -15.45 -1.96
N ALA A 188 1.79 -15.86 -1.21
CA ALA A 188 1.94 -16.77 -0.07
C ALA A 188 2.31 -18.19 -0.48
N ASN A 189 1.92 -18.67 -1.66
CA ASN A 189 2.21 -20.02 -2.14
C ASN A 189 3.72 -20.35 -2.20
N ASN A 190 4.57 -19.34 -2.39
CA ASN A 190 6.03 -19.49 -2.34
C ASN A 190 6.64 -18.89 -1.08
N HIS A 191 5.83 -18.72 -0.01
CA HIS A 191 6.23 -18.17 1.29
C HIS A 191 6.79 -16.74 1.22
N ASP A 192 6.35 -15.97 0.22
CA ASP A 192 6.87 -14.61 -0.05
C ASP A 192 8.41 -14.55 -0.05
N ARG A 193 9.05 -15.54 -0.69
CA ARG A 193 10.53 -15.59 -0.78
C ARG A 193 11.14 -14.34 -1.40
N ARG A 194 10.34 -13.56 -2.14
CA ARG A 194 10.75 -12.33 -2.79
C ARG A 194 10.53 -11.06 -1.94
N ARG A 195 9.97 -11.20 -0.74
CA ARG A 195 9.81 -10.11 0.24
C ARG A 195 9.04 -8.93 -0.32
N ILE A 196 7.84 -9.20 -0.84
CA ILE A 196 6.95 -8.21 -1.47
C ILE A 196 6.35 -7.31 -0.38
N CYS A 197 6.95 -6.14 -0.16
CA CYS A 197 6.48 -5.22 0.87
C CYS A 197 5.11 -4.61 0.57
N GLY A 198 4.72 -4.58 -0.70
CA GLY A 198 3.39 -4.15 -1.15
C GLY A 198 2.25 -5.11 -0.81
N LEU A 199 2.54 -6.35 -0.33
CA LEU A 199 1.48 -7.32 -0.01
C LEU A 199 0.45 -6.77 0.99
N PRO A 200 0.81 -6.26 2.18
CA PRO A 200 -0.18 -5.80 3.14
C PRO A 200 -1.04 -4.62 2.68
N PRO A 201 -0.47 -3.51 2.16
CA PRO A 201 -1.27 -2.36 1.77
C PRO A 201 -2.15 -2.63 0.55
N VAL A 202 -1.65 -3.35 -0.45
CA VAL A 202 -2.46 -3.72 -1.64
C VAL A 202 -3.59 -4.67 -1.24
N TYR A 203 -3.30 -5.70 -0.43
CA TYR A 203 -4.35 -6.58 0.09
C TYR A 203 -5.44 -5.80 0.82
N THR A 204 -5.04 -4.86 1.70
CA THR A 204 -5.98 -4.03 2.47
C THR A 204 -6.90 -3.24 1.54
N MET A 205 -6.37 -2.61 0.51
CA MET A 205 -7.18 -1.88 -0.47
C MET A 205 -8.14 -2.81 -1.22
N LEU A 206 -7.63 -3.93 -1.74
CA LEU A 206 -8.44 -4.91 -2.48
C LEU A 206 -9.56 -5.49 -1.61
N GLN A 207 -9.28 -5.78 -0.34
CA GLN A 207 -10.27 -6.29 0.61
C GLN A 207 -11.30 -5.21 0.98
N THR A 208 -10.88 -3.97 1.12
CA THR A 208 -11.77 -2.84 1.47
C THR A 208 -12.73 -2.52 0.34
N LEU A 209 -12.24 -2.43 -0.89
CA LEU A 209 -13.02 -1.96 -2.03
C LEU A 209 -13.70 -3.08 -2.81
N ASN A 210 -13.11 -4.30 -2.80
CA ASN A 210 -13.50 -5.38 -3.69
C ASN A 210 -13.72 -4.86 -5.11
N PRO A 211 -12.74 -4.18 -5.71
CA PRO A 211 -12.91 -3.52 -7.00
C PRO A 211 -13.10 -4.54 -8.11
N GLY A 212 -13.64 -4.10 -9.23
CA GLY A 212 -13.66 -4.88 -10.47
C GLY A 212 -12.26 -5.15 -11.01
N LYS A 213 -12.18 -5.48 -12.29
CA LYS A 213 -10.90 -5.68 -12.96
C LYS A 213 -10.21 -4.33 -13.21
N GLY A 214 -8.99 -4.19 -12.72
CA GLY A 214 -8.12 -3.06 -13.01
C GLY A 214 -7.24 -3.27 -14.24
N ILE A 215 -6.33 -2.33 -14.44
CA ILE A 215 -5.32 -2.36 -15.49
C ILE A 215 -3.92 -2.18 -14.90
N ALA A 216 -2.95 -2.96 -15.39
CA ALA A 216 -1.54 -2.71 -15.11
C ALA A 216 -1.06 -1.51 -15.97
N LEU A 217 -0.36 -0.57 -15.36
CA LEU A 217 0.08 0.67 -16.03
C LEU A 217 1.56 0.64 -16.36
N ALA A 218 2.40 0.15 -15.43
CA ALA A 218 3.83 0.09 -15.62
C ALA A 218 4.46 -1.01 -14.75
N TYR A 219 5.63 -1.47 -15.16
CA TYR A 219 6.49 -2.39 -14.41
C TYR A 219 7.94 -2.08 -14.73
N GLU A 220 8.79 -2.05 -13.71
CA GLU A 220 10.23 -1.88 -13.85
C GLU A 220 11.00 -2.66 -12.78
N GLN A 221 12.29 -2.85 -13.04
CA GLN A 221 13.25 -3.43 -12.10
C GLN A 221 14.43 -2.48 -11.94
N TRP A 222 14.76 -2.14 -10.71
CA TRP A 222 16.00 -1.49 -10.37
C TRP A 222 17.05 -2.53 -10.01
N ASN A 223 18.06 -2.69 -10.86
CA ASN A 223 19.19 -3.56 -10.62
C ASN A 223 20.33 -2.77 -9.97
N ASP A 224 20.60 -3.04 -8.70
CA ASP A 224 21.72 -2.48 -7.94
C ASP A 224 22.93 -3.43 -8.05
N SER A 225 23.58 -3.44 -9.21
CA SER A 225 24.73 -4.31 -9.50
C SER A 225 25.86 -4.20 -8.47
N PRO A 226 26.22 -3.01 -7.92
CA PRO A 226 27.23 -2.89 -6.87
C PRO A 226 26.92 -3.71 -5.62
N THR A 227 25.67 -3.87 -5.24
CA THR A 227 25.25 -4.67 -4.07
C THR A 227 24.81 -6.08 -4.43
N GLY A 228 24.73 -6.41 -5.73
CA GLY A 228 24.21 -7.68 -6.21
C GLY A 228 22.74 -7.90 -5.87
N SER A 229 21.95 -6.82 -5.88
CA SER A 229 20.56 -6.83 -5.43
C SER A 229 19.65 -6.15 -6.44
N ALA A 230 18.35 -6.45 -6.37
CA ALA A 230 17.34 -5.78 -7.20
C ALA A 230 16.04 -5.56 -6.43
N VAL A 231 15.34 -4.51 -6.82
CA VAL A 231 13.97 -4.23 -6.40
C VAL A 231 13.11 -4.10 -7.63
N SER A 232 11.96 -4.75 -7.64
CA SER A 232 10.96 -4.57 -8.68
C SER A 232 9.76 -3.80 -8.16
N TYR A 233 9.12 -3.06 -9.05
CA TYR A 233 7.95 -2.27 -8.72
C TYR A 233 7.04 -2.11 -9.93
N GLY A 234 5.76 -2.01 -9.64
CA GLY A 234 4.73 -1.87 -10.64
C GLY A 234 3.68 -0.84 -10.26
N SER A 235 2.82 -0.51 -11.21
CA SER A 235 1.66 0.32 -10.94
C SER A 235 0.44 -0.20 -11.66
N ALA A 236 -0.72 -0.01 -11.05
CA ALA A 236 -2.03 -0.40 -11.57
C ALA A 236 -3.09 0.63 -11.18
N ALA A 237 -4.21 0.62 -11.88
CA ALA A 237 -5.36 1.45 -11.55
C ALA A 237 -6.66 0.66 -11.71
N TRP A 238 -7.66 1.05 -10.91
CA TRP A 238 -9.04 0.58 -10.97
C TRP A 238 -9.95 1.80 -11.09
N PHE A 239 -10.97 1.67 -11.88
CA PHE A 239 -11.94 2.72 -12.15
C PHE A 239 -13.34 2.16 -11.87
N ASP A 240 -14.19 2.98 -11.26
CA ASP A 240 -15.61 2.69 -11.06
C ASP A 240 -16.43 2.93 -12.32
#